data_56ce7b3130d1f2c828d1983e5cc387d9
#
_entry.id   56ce7b3130d1f2c828d1983e5cc387d9
#
_cell.length_a   1.000
_cell.length_b   1.000
_cell.length_c   1.000
_cell.angle_alpha   90.00
_cell.angle_beta   90.00
_cell.angle_gamma   90.00
#
_symmetry.space_group_name_H-M   'P 1'
#
loop_
_entity.id
_entity.type
_entity.pdbx_description
1 polymer ?
#
loop_
_entity_poly.entity_id
_entity_poly.type
_entity_poly.pdbx_seq_one_letter_code
_entity_poly.pdbx_strand_id
1 'polypeptide(L)'
;MTKQIKKQPLLSGLLILFLAAMIFANIGGNMYQSFMPLYIKDLGASIRQIGLFFTLAQIVPLFLQILGGWISDSLGRLRAIAIGSVFGVIGFIPMVIADRWEWLLVAVAIGSIARALVGPSFDAFIAEHSSEENRGKVFGISQAIFMIVSVVGPPLGGWMAGSYGFRLMLLVAGIFYFIAMVMRLGMAREAAKGGASAPQKLSIDSLKINLRTMFGMIASGGLVTWILLTDGLRDVSFQFSENLLPVYMQEIGGLSLQQIGWVTSVFGICMMLTTIPGGWLSDKVGERVGIAIGMIFMSCALLLFINIPRDIPWLYFIGWGLAGVGIGLLTPAYQSLISKAVPAHMRGTAFGLFSTSLGVISLPSPWLGAQLWDRVNPQFPFMLTAIVLLLSVIPIWIKFKLPATDRKENAPSKESAVVTTV
;
A
#
# COMPACT_ATOMS: atom_id res chain seq x y z
N MET A 1 46.40 -20.42 11.64
CA MET A 1 45.41 -19.77 12.51
C MET A 1 44.22 -19.31 11.65
N THR A 2 43.21 -20.16 11.53
CA THR A 2 41.98 -19.85 10.79
C THR A 2 41.14 -18.87 11.62
N LYS A 3 41.09 -17.60 11.21
CA LYS A 3 40.14 -16.62 11.77
C LYS A 3 38.71 -17.17 11.57
N GLN A 4 38.09 -17.65 12.64
CA GLN A 4 36.65 -17.89 12.64
C GLN A 4 35.96 -16.58 12.33
N ILE A 5 35.40 -16.45 11.11
CA ILE A 5 34.50 -15.38 10.73
C ILE A 5 33.25 -15.57 11.59
N LYS A 6 33.13 -14.81 12.70
CA LYS A 6 31.87 -14.71 13.46
C LYS A 6 30.76 -14.34 12.48
N LYS A 7 29.89 -15.28 12.17
CA LYS A 7 28.66 -14.98 11.42
C LYS A 7 27.92 -13.87 12.15
N GLN A 8 27.84 -12.71 11.52
CA GLN A 8 27.04 -11.61 12.06
C GLN A 8 25.59 -12.09 12.14
N PRO A 9 24.87 -11.79 13.22
CA PRO A 9 23.46 -12.17 13.35
C PRO A 9 22.66 -11.54 12.20
N LEU A 10 21.70 -12.28 11.68
CA LEU A 10 20.82 -11.84 10.57
C LEU A 10 20.15 -10.49 10.88
N LEU A 11 19.78 -10.31 12.14
CA LEU A 11 19.16 -9.08 12.68
C LEU A 11 20.05 -8.53 13.81
N SER A 12 20.56 -7.31 13.62
CA SER A 12 21.22 -6.59 14.72
C SER A 12 20.20 -6.15 15.78
N GLY A 13 20.64 -5.89 17.01
CA GLY A 13 19.75 -5.39 18.08
C GLY A 13 19.00 -4.12 17.69
N LEU A 14 19.66 -3.20 16.95
CA LEU A 14 19.05 -1.98 16.41
C LEU A 14 17.95 -2.30 15.40
N LEU A 15 18.17 -3.30 14.53
CA LEU A 15 17.19 -3.71 13.52
C LEU A 15 15.98 -4.38 14.16
N ILE A 16 16.18 -5.20 15.21
CA ILE A 16 15.08 -5.80 15.99
C ILE A 16 14.22 -4.71 16.63
N LEU A 17 14.84 -3.72 17.29
CA LEU A 17 14.13 -2.61 17.90
C LEU A 17 13.36 -1.79 16.86
N PHE A 18 13.94 -1.62 15.68
CA PHE A 18 13.33 -0.93 14.56
C PHE A 18 12.08 -1.66 14.03
N LEU A 19 12.18 -2.97 13.85
CA LEU A 19 11.05 -3.80 13.43
C LEU A 19 9.96 -3.86 14.51
N ALA A 20 10.33 -3.91 15.80
CA ALA A 20 9.36 -3.83 16.89
C ALA A 20 8.61 -2.50 16.90
N ALA A 21 9.28 -1.37 16.72
CA ALA A 21 8.62 -0.07 16.57
C ALA A 21 7.69 -0.02 15.35
N MET A 22 8.04 -0.71 14.25
CA MET A 22 7.18 -0.88 13.08
C MET A 22 5.89 -1.65 13.42
N ILE A 23 5.99 -2.74 14.19
CA ILE A 23 4.82 -3.53 14.61
C ILE A 23 3.83 -2.64 15.34
N PHE A 24 4.27 -1.92 16.38
CA PHE A 24 3.39 -1.04 17.15
C PHE A 24 2.73 0.03 16.28
N ALA A 25 3.50 0.74 15.45
CA ALA A 25 2.96 1.79 14.59
C ALA A 25 1.92 1.24 13.58
N ASN A 26 2.19 0.08 12.98
CA ASN A 26 1.30 -0.49 11.97
C ASN A 26 0.06 -1.16 12.58
N ILE A 27 0.15 -1.76 13.79
CA ILE A 27 -1.05 -2.21 14.51
C ILE A 27 -1.99 -1.02 14.71
N GLY A 28 -1.49 0.08 15.29
CA GLY A 28 -2.28 1.30 15.48
C GLY A 28 -2.90 1.82 14.18
N GLY A 29 -2.12 1.87 13.09
CA GLY A 29 -2.61 2.30 11.78
C GLY A 29 -3.70 1.39 11.21
N ASN A 30 -3.49 0.08 11.20
CA ASN A 30 -4.43 -0.89 10.63
C ASN A 30 -5.72 -1.05 11.46
N MET A 31 -5.71 -0.72 12.76
CA MET A 31 -6.91 -0.76 13.60
C MET A 31 -7.99 0.20 13.12
N TYR A 32 -7.64 1.38 12.61
CA TYR A 32 -8.64 2.39 12.25
C TYR A 32 -8.80 2.62 10.75
N GLN A 33 -7.81 2.30 9.94
CA GLN A 33 -7.80 2.68 8.51
C GLN A 33 -9.01 2.14 7.76
N SER A 34 -9.36 0.88 7.97
CA SER A 34 -10.53 0.24 7.32
C SER A 34 -11.87 0.78 7.83
N PHE A 35 -11.88 1.43 9.00
CA PHE A 35 -13.09 1.98 9.62
C PHE A 35 -13.23 3.49 9.47
N MET A 36 -12.26 4.15 8.85
CA MET A 36 -12.29 5.60 8.66
C MET A 36 -13.58 6.09 7.96
N PRO A 37 -14.07 5.45 6.89
CA PRO A 37 -15.34 5.85 6.27
C PRO A 37 -16.53 5.77 7.23
N LEU A 38 -16.56 4.75 8.08
CA LEU A 38 -17.62 4.56 9.07
C LEU A 38 -17.53 5.57 10.20
N TYR A 39 -16.31 5.93 10.64
CA TYR A 39 -16.13 6.98 11.63
C TYR A 39 -16.52 8.36 11.09
N ILE A 40 -16.16 8.69 9.85
CA ILE A 40 -16.61 9.92 9.18
C ILE A 40 -18.13 9.99 9.16
N LYS A 41 -18.79 8.88 8.88
CA LYS A 41 -20.25 8.76 8.91
C LYS A 41 -20.82 8.91 10.32
N ASP A 42 -20.21 8.31 11.33
CA ASP A 42 -20.59 8.43 12.75
C ASP A 42 -20.53 9.89 13.22
N LEU A 43 -19.61 10.69 12.65
CA LEU A 43 -19.53 12.13 12.84
C LEU A 43 -20.56 12.95 12.03
N GLY A 44 -21.56 12.29 11.45
CA GLY A 44 -22.69 12.91 10.77
C GLY A 44 -22.47 13.24 9.29
N ALA A 45 -21.41 12.76 8.66
CA ALA A 45 -21.19 12.97 7.23
C ALA A 45 -22.12 12.13 6.36
N SER A 46 -22.64 12.74 5.29
CA SER A 46 -23.34 12.04 4.21
C SER A 46 -22.38 11.24 3.34
N ILE A 47 -22.89 10.33 2.52
CA ILE A 47 -22.10 9.55 1.55
C ILE A 47 -21.29 10.47 0.62
N ARG A 48 -21.88 11.58 0.16
CA ARG A 48 -21.16 12.58 -0.69
C ARG A 48 -20.00 13.23 0.06
N GLN A 49 -20.19 13.53 1.34
CA GLN A 49 -19.14 14.11 2.18
C GLN A 49 -18.02 13.10 2.46
N ILE A 50 -18.34 11.80 2.60
CA ILE A 50 -17.33 10.74 2.68
C ILE A 50 -16.47 10.72 1.41
N GLY A 51 -17.11 10.73 0.23
CA GLY A 51 -16.38 10.80 -1.04
C GLY A 51 -15.52 12.06 -1.17
N LEU A 52 -16.07 13.22 -0.78
CA LEU A 52 -15.34 14.48 -0.76
C LEU A 52 -14.16 14.45 0.21
N PHE A 53 -14.34 13.88 1.39
CA PHE A 53 -13.28 13.71 2.37
C PHE A 53 -12.10 12.93 1.77
N PHE A 54 -12.33 11.77 1.15
CA PHE A 54 -11.26 10.96 0.59
C PHE A 54 -10.60 11.62 -0.62
N THR A 55 -11.34 12.39 -1.41
CA THR A 55 -10.77 13.23 -2.48
C THR A 55 -9.81 14.29 -1.91
N LEU A 56 -10.25 15.04 -0.92
CA LEU A 56 -9.42 16.09 -0.30
C LEU A 56 -8.25 15.50 0.49
N ALA A 57 -8.45 14.36 1.14
CA ALA A 57 -7.45 13.65 1.92
C ALA A 57 -6.25 13.13 1.08
N GLN A 58 -6.41 13.00 -0.24
CA GLN A 58 -5.33 12.61 -1.15
C GLN A 58 -4.44 13.78 -1.59
N ILE A 59 -4.91 15.01 -1.49
CA ILE A 59 -4.19 16.20 -2.00
C ILE A 59 -2.85 16.36 -1.28
N VAL A 60 -2.86 16.42 0.05
CA VAL A 60 -1.64 16.65 0.85
C VAL A 60 -0.61 15.51 0.67
N PRO A 61 -1.00 14.21 0.72
CA PRO A 61 -0.08 13.11 0.45
C PRO A 61 0.60 13.19 -0.92
N LEU A 62 -0.14 13.55 -1.98
CA LEU A 62 0.42 13.66 -3.34
C LEU A 62 1.53 14.72 -3.42
N PHE A 63 1.31 15.90 -2.82
CA PHE A 63 2.35 16.93 -2.76
C PHE A 63 3.55 16.49 -1.91
N LEU A 64 3.31 15.88 -0.75
CA LEU A 64 4.36 15.49 0.17
C LEU A 64 5.14 14.25 -0.31
N GLN A 65 4.56 13.39 -1.13
CA GLN A 65 5.24 12.21 -1.69
C GLN A 65 6.45 12.60 -2.54
N ILE A 66 6.33 13.69 -3.30
CA ILE A 66 7.43 14.24 -4.11
C ILE A 66 8.54 14.80 -3.22
N LEU A 67 8.18 15.45 -2.10
CA LEU A 67 9.11 16.13 -1.22
C LEU A 67 9.71 15.20 -0.14
N GLY A 68 8.98 14.14 0.24
CA GLY A 68 9.32 13.31 1.39
C GLY A 68 10.67 12.58 1.26
N GLY A 69 10.95 12.02 0.09
CA GLY A 69 12.24 11.40 -0.20
C GLY A 69 13.39 12.40 -0.08
N TRP A 70 13.20 13.60 -0.63
CA TRP A 70 14.18 14.71 -0.58
C TRP A 70 14.47 15.14 0.87
N ILE A 71 13.44 15.33 1.68
CA ILE A 71 13.59 15.72 3.08
C ILE A 71 14.27 14.60 3.88
N SER A 72 13.89 13.34 3.65
CA SER A 72 14.49 12.16 4.29
C SER A 72 16.00 12.08 4.07
N ASP A 73 16.44 12.31 2.82
CA ASP A 73 17.85 12.26 2.46
C ASP A 73 18.67 13.40 3.10
N SER A 74 18.05 14.58 3.29
CA SER A 74 18.70 15.74 3.89
C SER A 74 18.79 15.68 5.43
N LEU A 75 17.81 15.08 6.11
CA LEU A 75 17.76 15.01 7.58
C LEU A 75 18.53 13.80 8.16
N GLY A 76 18.77 12.78 7.34
CA GLY A 76 19.25 11.46 7.78
C GLY A 76 18.09 10.55 8.24
N ARG A 77 18.21 9.24 7.95
CA ARG A 77 17.11 8.25 8.03
C ARG A 77 16.39 8.22 9.38
N LEU A 78 17.14 7.98 10.46
CA LEU A 78 16.55 7.86 11.81
C LEU A 78 15.96 9.17 12.34
N ARG A 79 16.55 10.32 11.97
CA ARG A 79 15.99 11.63 12.35
C ARG A 79 14.69 11.91 11.62
N ALA A 80 14.63 11.61 10.32
CA ALA A 80 13.40 11.76 9.53
C ALA A 80 12.27 10.86 10.07
N ILE A 81 12.59 9.60 10.41
CA ILE A 81 11.64 8.66 11.04
C ILE A 81 11.17 9.19 12.40
N ALA A 82 12.06 9.70 13.23
CA ALA A 82 11.72 10.24 14.54
C ALA A 82 10.78 11.46 14.45
N ILE A 83 11.13 12.43 13.60
CA ILE A 83 10.32 13.63 13.35
C ILE A 83 8.97 13.23 12.76
N GLY A 84 8.95 12.39 11.74
CA GLY A 84 7.72 11.90 11.15
C GLY A 84 6.82 11.18 12.16
N SER A 85 7.42 10.42 13.10
CA SER A 85 6.64 9.73 14.15
C SER A 85 5.99 10.70 15.14
N VAL A 86 6.61 11.84 15.44
CA VAL A 86 6.01 12.91 16.26
C VAL A 86 4.76 13.45 15.56
N PHE A 87 4.87 13.79 14.26
CA PHE A 87 3.70 14.22 13.47
C PHE A 87 2.61 13.12 13.40
N GLY A 88 3.02 11.85 13.33
CA GLY A 88 2.08 10.73 13.38
C GLY A 88 1.26 10.68 14.67
N VAL A 89 1.89 10.88 15.82
CA VAL A 89 1.18 10.97 17.12
C VAL A 89 0.28 12.20 17.17
N ILE A 90 0.79 13.37 16.77
CA ILE A 90 0.00 14.61 16.72
C ILE A 90 -1.25 14.43 15.84
N GLY A 91 -1.16 13.67 14.76
CA GLY A 91 -2.30 13.36 13.87
C GLY A 91 -3.44 12.60 14.56
N PHE A 92 -3.17 11.83 15.63
CA PHE A 92 -4.24 11.16 16.39
C PHE A 92 -5.04 12.12 17.27
N ILE A 93 -4.47 13.28 17.66
CA ILE A 93 -5.17 14.23 18.53
C ILE A 93 -6.48 14.71 17.87
N PRO A 94 -6.47 15.31 16.68
CA PRO A 94 -7.72 15.73 16.04
C PRO A 94 -8.63 14.54 15.70
N MET A 95 -8.12 13.31 15.50
CA MET A 95 -8.97 12.13 15.31
C MET A 95 -9.79 11.79 16.56
N VAL A 96 -9.17 11.85 17.73
CA VAL A 96 -9.83 11.48 19.01
C VAL A 96 -10.82 12.54 19.48
N ILE A 97 -10.49 13.82 19.31
CA ILE A 97 -11.32 14.93 19.77
C ILE A 97 -12.37 15.42 18.77
N ALA A 98 -12.35 14.86 17.55
CA ALA A 98 -13.26 15.28 16.48
C ALA A 98 -14.73 15.22 16.92
N ASP A 99 -15.43 16.33 16.74
CA ASP A 99 -16.89 16.46 16.86
C ASP A 99 -17.56 16.58 15.49
N ARG A 100 -16.76 16.84 14.44
CA ARG A 100 -17.15 16.93 13.02
C ARG A 100 -16.12 16.25 12.16
N TRP A 101 -16.56 15.73 11.04
CA TRP A 101 -15.72 14.98 10.09
C TRP A 101 -14.59 15.84 9.48
N GLU A 102 -14.74 17.16 9.39
CA GLU A 102 -13.74 18.07 8.83
C GLU A 102 -12.43 18.06 9.64
N TRP A 103 -12.47 17.84 10.95
CA TRP A 103 -11.27 17.69 11.78
C TRP A 103 -10.39 16.53 11.35
N LEU A 104 -10.98 15.50 10.75
CA LEU A 104 -10.23 14.36 10.25
C LEU A 104 -9.38 14.72 9.01
N LEU A 105 -9.74 15.76 8.24
CA LEU A 105 -8.88 16.29 7.17
C LEU A 105 -7.58 16.86 7.74
N VAL A 106 -7.66 17.58 8.86
CA VAL A 106 -6.49 18.09 9.56
C VAL A 106 -5.62 16.93 10.06
N ALA A 107 -6.25 15.89 10.63
CA ALA A 107 -5.56 14.68 11.09
C ALA A 107 -4.82 13.98 9.94
N VAL A 108 -5.48 13.81 8.79
CA VAL A 108 -4.88 13.19 7.59
C VAL A 108 -3.75 14.04 7.02
N ALA A 109 -3.90 15.37 7.00
CA ALA A 109 -2.84 16.27 6.54
C ALA A 109 -1.57 16.13 7.42
N ILE A 110 -1.73 16.16 8.75
CA ILE A 110 -0.62 15.96 9.69
C ILE A 110 -0.01 14.56 9.54
N GLY A 111 -0.85 13.51 9.46
CA GLY A 111 -0.41 12.13 9.26
C GLY A 111 0.30 11.91 7.93
N SER A 112 0.02 12.74 6.92
CA SER A 112 0.70 12.68 5.63
C SER A 112 2.17 13.11 5.71
N ILE A 113 2.48 14.06 6.60
CA ILE A 113 3.87 14.43 6.90
C ILE A 113 4.62 13.22 7.48
N ALA A 114 3.97 12.50 8.42
CA ALA A 114 4.53 11.27 8.97
C ALA A 114 4.82 10.24 7.89
N ARG A 115 3.87 9.95 7.00
CA ARG A 115 4.04 8.97 5.92
C ARG A 115 5.15 9.36 4.95
N ALA A 116 5.22 10.64 4.57
CA ALA A 116 6.22 11.15 3.66
C ALA A 116 7.66 11.03 4.20
N LEU A 117 7.84 11.17 5.51
CA LEU A 117 9.15 11.07 6.15
C LEU A 117 9.51 9.63 6.54
N VAL A 118 8.55 8.86 7.08
CA VAL A 118 8.82 7.51 7.60
C VAL A 118 9.00 6.49 6.51
N GLY A 119 8.15 6.47 5.47
CA GLY A 119 8.16 5.43 4.45
C GLY A 119 9.51 5.30 3.72
N PRO A 120 9.98 6.33 3.00
CA PRO A 120 11.26 6.28 2.29
C PRO A 120 12.45 6.04 3.21
N SER A 121 12.42 6.62 4.41
CA SER A 121 13.50 6.46 5.40
C SER A 121 13.55 5.04 5.95
N PHE A 122 12.41 4.35 6.04
CA PHE A 122 12.30 2.99 6.54
C PHE A 122 13.02 2.00 5.61
N ASP A 123 12.71 2.04 4.33
CA ASP A 123 13.32 1.15 3.34
C ASP A 123 14.82 1.39 3.20
N ALA A 124 15.22 2.67 3.18
CA ALA A 124 16.63 3.03 3.14
C ALA A 124 17.39 2.57 4.39
N PHE A 125 16.79 2.70 5.59
CA PHE A 125 17.41 2.23 6.84
C PHE A 125 17.64 0.71 6.82
N ILE A 126 16.67 -0.06 6.38
CA ILE A 126 16.83 -1.52 6.23
C ILE A 126 17.98 -1.84 5.25
N ALA A 127 18.02 -1.15 4.11
CA ALA A 127 19.05 -1.37 3.10
C ALA A 127 20.47 -1.05 3.62
N GLU A 128 20.61 0.02 4.40
CA GLU A 128 21.90 0.47 4.97
C GLU A 128 22.39 -0.40 6.14
N HIS A 129 21.48 -1.00 6.92
CA HIS A 129 21.80 -1.78 8.12
C HIS A 129 21.71 -3.31 7.91
N SER A 130 21.54 -3.76 6.69
CA SER A 130 21.60 -5.18 6.31
C SER A 130 22.79 -5.42 5.38
N SER A 131 23.50 -6.57 5.59
CA SER A 131 24.57 -6.99 4.67
C SER A 131 24.00 -7.28 3.29
N GLU A 132 24.77 -7.11 2.22
CA GLU A 132 24.34 -7.39 0.84
C GLU A 132 23.76 -8.79 0.69
N GLU A 133 24.39 -9.78 1.32
CA GLU A 133 23.99 -11.18 1.31
C GLU A 133 22.62 -11.42 2.01
N ASN A 134 22.32 -10.68 3.07
CA ASN A 134 21.13 -10.88 3.91
C ASN A 134 20.00 -9.85 3.65
N ARG A 135 20.27 -8.83 2.85
CA ARG A 135 19.32 -7.72 2.60
C ARG A 135 17.95 -8.21 2.15
N GLY A 136 17.90 -9.14 1.20
CA GLY A 136 16.65 -9.72 0.73
C GLY A 136 15.87 -10.46 1.83
N LYS A 137 16.57 -11.17 2.74
CA LYS A 137 15.94 -11.84 3.87
C LYS A 137 15.35 -10.86 4.88
N VAL A 138 16.07 -9.75 5.16
CA VAL A 138 15.61 -8.73 6.10
C VAL A 138 14.38 -7.99 5.55
N PHE A 139 14.37 -7.62 4.25
CA PHE A 139 13.18 -7.09 3.60
C PHE A 139 12.02 -8.07 3.61
N GLY A 140 12.28 -9.37 3.36
CA GLY A 140 11.27 -10.42 3.44
C GLY A 140 10.64 -10.55 4.83
N ILE A 141 11.45 -10.49 5.90
CA ILE A 141 10.96 -10.48 7.29
C ILE A 141 10.13 -9.23 7.56
N SER A 142 10.60 -8.06 7.16
CA SER A 142 9.86 -6.80 7.31
C SER A 142 8.50 -6.86 6.61
N GLN A 143 8.46 -7.36 5.39
CA GLN A 143 7.21 -7.52 4.63
C GLN A 143 6.26 -8.54 5.24
N ALA A 144 6.78 -9.67 5.75
CA ALA A 144 5.97 -10.65 6.47
C ALA A 144 5.35 -10.07 7.74
N ILE A 145 6.12 -9.31 8.53
CA ILE A 145 5.62 -8.59 9.71
C ILE A 145 4.50 -7.62 9.32
N PHE A 146 4.70 -6.83 8.26
CA PHE A 146 3.70 -5.89 7.78
C PHE A 146 2.40 -6.61 7.38
N MET A 147 2.49 -7.71 6.66
CA MET A 147 1.32 -8.52 6.28
C MET A 147 0.58 -9.09 7.48
N ILE A 148 1.30 -9.64 8.48
CA ILE A 148 0.70 -10.18 9.71
C ILE A 148 -0.05 -9.08 10.46
N VAL A 149 0.56 -7.90 10.60
CA VAL A 149 -0.05 -6.77 11.29
C VAL A 149 -1.28 -6.24 10.56
N SER A 150 -1.27 -6.24 9.22
CA SER A 150 -2.44 -5.84 8.42
C SER A 150 -3.62 -6.81 8.55
N VAL A 151 -3.35 -8.07 8.88
CA VAL A 151 -4.38 -9.08 9.17
C VAL A 151 -4.93 -8.93 10.59
N VAL A 152 -4.09 -8.62 11.58
CA VAL A 152 -4.48 -8.55 13.00
C VAL A 152 -5.14 -7.22 13.35
N GLY A 153 -4.72 -6.12 12.72
CA GLY A 153 -5.21 -4.77 13.03
C GLY A 153 -6.73 -4.58 12.88
N PRO A 154 -7.34 -4.94 11.72
CA PRO A 154 -8.76 -4.71 11.50
C PRO A 154 -9.71 -5.42 12.48
N PRO A 155 -9.52 -6.70 12.87
CA PRO A 155 -10.38 -7.33 13.88
C PRO A 155 -10.27 -6.66 15.25
N LEU A 156 -9.07 -6.26 15.66
CA LEU A 156 -8.88 -5.51 16.90
C LEU A 156 -9.61 -4.17 16.85
N GLY A 157 -9.46 -3.45 15.74
CA GLY A 157 -10.15 -2.18 15.51
C GLY A 157 -11.66 -2.34 15.52
N GLY A 158 -12.18 -3.33 14.80
CA GLY A 158 -13.62 -3.62 14.72
C GLY A 158 -14.23 -4.04 16.03
N TRP A 159 -13.53 -4.88 16.79
CA TRP A 159 -13.95 -5.24 18.15
C TRP A 159 -13.98 -4.02 19.07
N MET A 160 -12.92 -3.22 19.09
CA MET A 160 -12.86 -2.03 19.95
C MET A 160 -13.88 -0.97 19.53
N ALA A 161 -14.01 -0.68 18.25
CA ALA A 161 -14.99 0.29 17.77
C ALA A 161 -16.42 -0.15 18.06
N GLY A 162 -16.71 -1.45 17.89
CA GLY A 162 -18.03 -2.03 18.17
C GLY A 162 -18.39 -2.09 19.64
N SER A 163 -17.42 -2.33 20.53
CA SER A 163 -17.67 -2.48 21.97
C SER A 163 -17.56 -1.17 22.75
N TYR A 164 -16.65 -0.27 22.34
CA TYR A 164 -16.27 0.93 23.11
C TYR A 164 -16.35 2.22 22.30
N GLY A 165 -16.69 2.15 21.02
CA GLY A 165 -16.78 3.28 20.11
C GLY A 165 -15.44 3.69 19.47
N PHE A 166 -15.55 4.49 18.41
CA PHE A 166 -14.40 4.89 17.57
C PHE A 166 -13.35 5.71 18.36
N ARG A 167 -13.77 6.59 19.27
CA ARG A 167 -12.84 7.45 20.02
C ARG A 167 -11.87 6.65 20.88
N LEU A 168 -12.36 5.62 21.60
CA LEU A 168 -11.48 4.78 22.42
C LEU A 168 -10.56 3.92 21.55
N MET A 169 -11.07 3.37 20.45
CA MET A 169 -10.25 2.64 19.47
C MET A 169 -9.10 3.51 18.95
N LEU A 170 -9.40 4.76 18.56
CA LEU A 170 -8.40 5.72 18.06
C LEU A 170 -7.38 6.13 19.14
N LEU A 171 -7.83 6.28 20.38
CA LEU A 171 -6.94 6.56 21.51
C LEU A 171 -5.95 5.41 21.71
N VAL A 172 -6.41 4.17 21.71
CA VAL A 172 -5.53 2.99 21.84
C VAL A 172 -4.61 2.85 20.63
N ALA A 173 -5.10 3.09 19.42
CA ALA A 173 -4.27 3.14 18.22
C ALA A 173 -3.18 4.23 18.34
N GLY A 174 -3.53 5.39 18.86
CA GLY A 174 -2.59 6.49 19.15
C GLY A 174 -1.55 6.10 20.20
N ILE A 175 -1.91 5.35 21.23
CA ILE A 175 -0.97 4.82 22.24
C ILE A 175 0.03 3.86 21.59
N PHE A 176 -0.40 2.93 20.75
CA PHE A 176 0.51 2.07 20.00
C PHE A 176 1.49 2.88 19.14
N TYR A 177 0.99 3.90 18.45
CA TYR A 177 1.84 4.77 17.64
C TYR A 177 2.79 5.61 18.51
N PHE A 178 2.35 6.06 19.70
CA PHE A 178 3.17 6.77 20.70
C PHE A 178 4.32 5.89 21.22
N ILE A 179 4.06 4.62 21.53
CA ILE A 179 5.11 3.66 21.90
C ILE A 179 6.15 3.55 20.78
N ALA A 180 5.70 3.39 19.54
CA ALA A 180 6.59 3.37 18.39
C ALA A 180 7.42 4.67 18.25
N MET A 181 6.81 5.82 18.47
CA MET A 181 7.49 7.11 18.45
C MET A 181 8.60 7.17 19.51
N VAL A 182 8.34 6.77 20.73
CA VAL A 182 9.33 6.76 21.83
C VAL A 182 10.53 5.86 21.45
N MET A 183 10.27 4.66 20.95
CA MET A 183 11.31 3.73 20.47
C MET A 183 12.16 4.38 19.36
N ARG A 184 11.53 5.01 18.38
CA ARG A 184 12.20 5.67 17.24
C ARG A 184 13.00 6.90 17.65
N LEU A 185 12.49 7.69 18.60
CA LEU A 185 13.24 8.81 19.19
C LEU A 185 14.49 8.33 19.95
N GLY A 186 14.38 7.22 20.69
CA GLY A 186 15.51 6.59 21.35
C GLY A 186 16.60 6.19 20.37
N MET A 187 16.24 5.49 19.29
CA MET A 187 17.16 5.08 18.22
C MET A 187 17.84 6.29 17.53
N ALA A 188 17.07 7.35 17.24
CA ALA A 188 17.62 8.55 16.62
C ALA A 188 18.60 9.29 17.51
N ARG A 189 18.38 9.31 18.83
CA ARG A 189 19.32 9.90 19.81
C ARG A 189 20.62 9.12 19.91
N GLU A 190 20.58 7.80 19.93
CA GLU A 190 21.78 6.96 19.95
C GLU A 190 22.60 7.09 18.65
N ALA A 191 21.93 7.10 17.50
CA ALA A 191 22.61 7.30 16.20
C ALA A 191 23.28 8.69 16.09
N ALA A 192 22.69 9.73 16.71
CA ALA A 192 23.27 11.06 16.72
C ALA A 192 24.61 11.14 17.46
N LYS A 193 24.86 10.25 18.44
CA LYS A 193 26.14 10.16 19.17
C LYS A 193 27.23 9.48 18.33
N GLY A 194 26.86 8.65 17.34
CA GLY A 194 27.78 7.88 16.52
C GLY A 194 28.31 8.58 15.25
N GLY A 195 27.99 9.85 15.03
CA GLY A 195 28.39 10.60 13.83
C GLY A 195 27.47 10.32 12.63
N ALA A 196 26.52 11.20 12.36
CA ALA A 196 25.59 11.06 11.23
C ALA A 196 26.33 11.20 9.89
N SER A 197 26.00 10.35 8.92
CA SER A 197 26.42 10.47 7.53
C SER A 197 26.08 11.86 6.98
N ALA A 198 27.00 12.45 6.21
CA ALA A 198 26.81 13.78 5.64
C ALA A 198 25.57 13.81 4.71
N PRO A 199 24.76 14.87 4.78
CA PRO A 199 23.59 15.01 3.94
C PRO A 199 23.97 15.04 2.46
N GLN A 200 23.32 14.23 1.64
CA GLN A 200 23.50 14.27 0.19
C GLN A 200 22.86 15.54 -0.37
N LYS A 201 23.65 16.34 -1.11
CA LYS A 201 23.11 17.51 -1.83
C LYS A 201 22.23 17.04 -2.97
N LEU A 202 20.94 17.33 -2.89
CA LEU A 202 19.98 17.04 -3.92
C LEU A 202 19.94 18.15 -4.98
N SER A 203 19.91 17.73 -6.25
CA SER A 203 19.84 18.63 -7.39
C SER A 203 18.40 18.73 -7.92
N ILE A 204 17.88 19.94 -8.00
CA ILE A 204 16.58 20.23 -8.66
C ILE A 204 16.65 19.83 -10.14
N ASP A 205 17.82 19.84 -10.74
CA ASP A 205 18.01 19.46 -12.14
C ASP A 205 17.77 17.95 -12.35
N SER A 206 18.14 17.10 -11.39
CA SER A 206 17.81 15.67 -11.47
C SER A 206 16.31 15.42 -11.45
N LEU A 207 15.55 16.19 -10.67
CA LEU A 207 14.08 16.13 -10.65
C LEU A 207 13.47 16.54 -12.01
N LYS A 208 13.95 17.63 -12.61
CA LYS A 208 13.47 18.08 -13.94
C LYS A 208 13.77 17.06 -15.03
N ILE A 209 14.98 16.48 -15.03
CA ILE A 209 15.38 15.45 -15.99
C ILE A 209 14.49 14.21 -15.84
N ASN A 210 14.26 13.75 -14.62
CA ASN A 210 13.42 12.61 -14.33
C ASN A 210 11.98 12.86 -14.81
N LEU A 211 11.39 14.02 -14.49
CA LEU A 211 10.04 14.39 -14.96
C LEU A 211 9.95 14.43 -16.50
N ARG A 212 10.91 15.04 -17.17
CA ARG A 212 10.94 15.11 -18.64
C ARG A 212 11.05 13.73 -19.28
N THR A 213 11.90 12.86 -18.74
CA THR A 213 12.05 11.47 -19.22
C THR A 213 10.76 10.68 -19.02
N MET A 214 10.10 10.91 -17.88
CA MET A 214 8.81 10.31 -17.55
C MET A 214 7.73 10.67 -18.59
N PHE A 215 7.56 11.95 -18.88
CA PHE A 215 6.61 12.40 -19.91
C PHE A 215 6.95 11.85 -21.29
N GLY A 216 8.23 11.73 -21.63
CA GLY A 216 8.69 11.09 -22.87
C GLY A 216 8.28 9.62 -22.97
N MET A 217 8.41 8.84 -21.88
CA MET A 217 7.98 7.43 -21.86
C MET A 217 6.46 7.28 -22.00
N ILE A 218 5.68 8.16 -21.39
CA ILE A 218 4.22 8.18 -21.53
C ILE A 218 3.81 8.49 -22.97
N ALA A 219 4.48 9.44 -23.60
CA ALA A 219 4.16 9.89 -24.95
C ALA A 219 4.61 8.91 -26.05
N SER A 220 5.45 7.91 -25.73
CA SER A 220 6.03 6.98 -26.70
C SER A 220 5.03 6.00 -27.34
N GLY A 221 3.82 5.86 -26.80
CA GLY A 221 2.80 4.92 -27.32
C GLY A 221 3.14 3.43 -27.13
N GLY A 222 4.24 3.11 -26.44
CA GLY A 222 4.74 1.77 -26.19
C GLY A 222 4.03 1.01 -25.07
N LEU A 223 4.64 -0.12 -24.65
CA LEU A 223 4.13 -0.98 -23.58
C LEU A 223 3.88 -0.19 -22.29
N VAL A 224 4.78 0.71 -21.91
CA VAL A 224 4.67 1.57 -20.73
C VAL A 224 3.41 2.42 -20.77
N THR A 225 3.08 3.00 -21.91
CA THR A 225 1.84 3.79 -22.10
C THR A 225 0.59 2.94 -21.87
N TRP A 226 0.57 1.73 -22.42
CA TRP A 226 -0.56 0.81 -22.24
C TRP A 226 -0.69 0.32 -20.80
N ILE A 227 0.43 0.08 -20.09
CA ILE A 227 0.43 -0.23 -18.67
C ILE A 227 -0.19 0.93 -17.89
N LEU A 228 0.24 2.18 -18.13
CA LEU A 228 -0.31 3.36 -17.48
C LEU A 228 -1.81 3.56 -17.76
N LEU A 229 -2.25 3.37 -18.99
CA LEU A 229 -3.67 3.54 -19.33
C LEU A 229 -4.55 2.48 -18.65
N THR A 230 -4.15 1.21 -18.69
CA THR A 230 -4.93 0.12 -18.09
C THR A 230 -4.87 0.15 -16.58
N ASP A 231 -3.71 0.44 -15.99
CA ASP A 231 -3.53 0.56 -14.55
C ASP A 231 -4.24 1.82 -14.03
N GLY A 232 -4.14 2.95 -14.74
CA GLY A 232 -4.86 4.17 -14.42
C GLY A 232 -6.38 4.01 -14.45
N LEU A 233 -6.91 3.34 -15.46
CA LEU A 233 -8.34 3.07 -15.56
C LEU A 233 -8.82 2.14 -14.44
N ARG A 234 -8.03 1.11 -14.11
CA ARG A 234 -8.27 0.22 -12.98
C ARG A 234 -8.28 1.01 -11.66
N ASP A 235 -7.26 1.82 -11.42
CA ASP A 235 -7.10 2.56 -10.17
C ASP A 235 -8.22 3.58 -9.98
N VAL A 236 -8.56 4.35 -11.01
CA VAL A 236 -9.71 5.26 -11.03
C VAL A 236 -11.00 4.52 -10.68
N SER A 237 -11.27 3.37 -11.33
CA SER A 237 -12.49 2.61 -11.09
C SER A 237 -12.52 1.98 -9.70
N PHE A 238 -11.39 1.51 -9.19
CA PHE A 238 -11.28 0.93 -7.85
C PHE A 238 -11.54 1.99 -6.78
N GLN A 239 -11.02 3.19 -6.94
CA GLN A 239 -11.24 4.30 -6.04
C GLN A 239 -12.69 4.81 -5.98
N PHE A 240 -13.54 4.49 -6.99
CA PHE A 240 -14.99 4.76 -6.89
C PHE A 240 -15.65 3.98 -5.76
N SER A 241 -15.17 2.79 -5.47
CA SER A 241 -15.84 1.83 -4.58
C SER A 241 -15.08 1.56 -3.27
N GLU A 242 -13.75 1.61 -3.27
CA GLU A 242 -12.91 1.17 -2.15
C GLU A 242 -13.29 1.84 -0.82
N ASN A 243 -13.39 3.16 -0.81
CA ASN A 243 -13.70 3.92 0.39
C ASN A 243 -15.17 3.76 0.85
N LEU A 244 -16.05 3.30 -0.03
CA LEU A 244 -17.46 3.07 0.28
C LEU A 244 -17.73 1.62 0.72
N LEU A 245 -16.74 0.74 0.58
CA LEU A 245 -16.90 -0.68 0.88
C LEU A 245 -17.31 -0.97 2.33
N PRO A 246 -16.65 -0.40 3.37
CA PRO A 246 -17.06 -0.63 4.75
C PRO A 246 -18.48 -0.11 5.03
N VAL A 247 -18.85 1.01 4.41
CA VAL A 247 -20.20 1.59 4.51
C VAL A 247 -21.24 0.66 3.85
N TYR A 248 -20.91 0.09 2.69
CA TYR A 248 -21.77 -0.90 2.01
C TYR A 248 -22.00 -2.13 2.87
N MET A 249 -20.94 -2.69 3.46
CA MET A 249 -21.02 -3.83 4.36
C MET A 249 -21.94 -3.54 5.56
N GLN A 250 -21.86 -2.35 6.13
CA GLN A 250 -22.65 -1.96 7.29
C GLN A 250 -24.11 -1.65 6.91
N GLU A 251 -24.36 -0.77 5.93
CA GLU A 251 -25.70 -0.28 5.61
C GLU A 251 -26.54 -1.28 4.80
N ILE A 252 -25.90 -1.85 3.78
CA ILE A 252 -26.58 -2.75 2.85
C ILE A 252 -26.46 -4.20 3.34
N GLY A 253 -25.26 -4.60 3.76
CA GLY A 253 -24.99 -5.96 4.24
C GLY A 253 -25.44 -6.22 5.67
N GLY A 254 -25.66 -5.18 6.50
CA GLY A 254 -26.05 -5.34 7.91
C GLY A 254 -24.93 -5.87 8.82
N LEU A 255 -23.66 -5.82 8.39
CA LEU A 255 -22.54 -6.32 9.17
C LEU A 255 -22.21 -5.39 10.34
N SER A 256 -21.90 -5.99 11.47
CA SER A 256 -21.31 -5.27 12.61
C SER A 256 -19.88 -4.82 12.32
N LEU A 257 -19.38 -3.82 13.06
CA LEU A 257 -17.98 -3.36 12.93
C LEU A 257 -16.98 -4.50 13.15
N GLN A 258 -17.26 -5.42 14.09
CA GLN A 258 -16.43 -6.59 14.35
C GLN A 258 -16.39 -7.54 13.13
N GLN A 259 -17.54 -7.80 12.51
CA GLN A 259 -17.61 -8.63 11.30
C GLN A 259 -16.86 -7.99 10.13
N ILE A 260 -16.98 -6.68 9.93
CA ILE A 260 -16.23 -5.92 8.91
C ILE A 260 -14.72 -6.06 9.14
N GLY A 261 -14.26 -6.00 10.39
CA GLY A 261 -12.87 -6.25 10.75
C GLY A 261 -12.38 -7.64 10.34
N TRP A 262 -13.18 -8.67 10.62
CA TRP A 262 -12.86 -10.04 10.24
C TRP A 262 -12.88 -10.26 8.72
N VAL A 263 -13.86 -9.70 8.01
CA VAL A 263 -13.93 -9.74 6.54
C VAL A 263 -12.67 -9.12 5.92
N THR A 264 -12.23 -7.98 6.47
CA THR A 264 -10.98 -7.33 6.03
C THR A 264 -9.74 -8.20 6.30
N SER A 265 -9.72 -8.92 7.41
CA SER A 265 -8.62 -9.86 7.69
C SER A 265 -8.59 -11.05 6.74
N VAL A 266 -9.75 -11.60 6.38
CA VAL A 266 -9.82 -12.70 5.39
C VAL A 266 -9.27 -12.25 4.05
N PHE A 267 -9.57 -11.02 3.61
CA PHE A 267 -8.91 -10.43 2.43
C PHE A 267 -7.40 -10.43 2.56
N GLY A 268 -6.85 -9.93 3.68
CA GLY A 268 -5.42 -9.87 3.93
C GLY A 268 -4.75 -11.26 3.95
N ILE A 269 -5.40 -12.26 4.58
CA ILE A 269 -4.93 -13.64 4.62
C ILE A 269 -4.89 -14.23 3.21
N CYS A 270 -5.98 -14.11 2.45
CA CYS A 270 -6.05 -14.63 1.09
C CYS A 270 -5.02 -13.97 0.17
N MET A 271 -4.85 -12.65 0.28
CA MET A 271 -3.80 -11.92 -0.45
C MET A 271 -2.41 -12.43 -0.08
N MET A 272 -2.10 -12.58 1.20
CA MET A 272 -0.80 -13.06 1.69
C MET A 272 -0.50 -14.48 1.16
N LEU A 273 -1.45 -15.40 1.23
CA LEU A 273 -1.29 -16.78 0.79
C LEU A 273 -1.12 -16.91 -0.73
N THR A 274 -1.70 -15.99 -1.50
CA THR A 274 -1.69 -16.05 -2.97
C THR A 274 -0.59 -15.21 -3.61
N THR A 275 0.06 -14.28 -2.89
CA THR A 275 1.13 -13.44 -3.45
C THR A 275 2.32 -14.25 -3.95
N ILE A 276 2.79 -15.25 -3.18
CA ILE A 276 3.91 -16.11 -3.59
C ILE A 276 3.53 -17.02 -4.77
N PRO A 277 2.43 -17.80 -4.72
CA PRO A 277 1.95 -18.55 -5.87
C PRO A 277 1.70 -17.68 -7.11
N GLY A 278 1.20 -16.45 -6.92
CA GLY A 278 0.96 -15.49 -7.99
C GLY A 278 2.22 -15.05 -8.70
N GLY A 279 3.30 -14.79 -7.95
CA GLY A 279 4.62 -14.52 -8.51
C GLY A 279 5.14 -15.71 -9.34
N TRP A 280 5.08 -16.92 -8.78
CA TRP A 280 5.47 -18.14 -9.49
C TRP A 280 4.63 -18.40 -10.76
N LEU A 281 3.31 -18.16 -10.71
CA LEU A 281 2.45 -18.27 -11.87
C LEU A 281 2.89 -17.29 -12.97
N SER A 282 3.15 -16.03 -12.60
CA SER A 282 3.60 -14.99 -13.53
C SER A 282 4.94 -15.34 -14.18
N ASP A 283 5.87 -15.93 -13.44
CA ASP A 283 7.17 -16.35 -13.97
C ASP A 283 7.06 -17.53 -14.94
N LYS A 284 6.16 -18.48 -14.70
CA LYS A 284 5.99 -19.66 -15.56
C LYS A 284 5.12 -19.41 -16.79
N VAL A 285 3.98 -18.74 -16.62
CA VAL A 285 2.96 -18.62 -17.68
C VAL A 285 2.99 -17.24 -18.33
N GLY A 286 3.62 -16.27 -17.66
CA GLY A 286 3.78 -14.87 -18.09
C GLY A 286 2.89 -13.91 -17.32
N GLU A 287 3.38 -12.68 -17.17
CA GLU A 287 2.78 -11.64 -16.33
C GLU A 287 1.35 -11.30 -16.74
N ARG A 288 1.08 -11.24 -18.06
CA ARG A 288 -0.27 -10.95 -18.58
C ARG A 288 -1.34 -11.92 -18.09
N VAL A 289 -0.97 -13.20 -17.90
CA VAL A 289 -1.90 -14.23 -17.40
C VAL A 289 -2.19 -14.00 -15.94
N GLY A 290 -1.17 -13.74 -15.11
CA GLY A 290 -1.33 -13.40 -13.69
C GLY A 290 -2.21 -12.17 -13.49
N ILE A 291 -1.97 -11.10 -14.28
CA ILE A 291 -2.77 -9.86 -14.24
C ILE A 291 -4.21 -10.14 -14.67
N ALA A 292 -4.44 -10.82 -15.78
CA ALA A 292 -5.78 -11.11 -16.29
C ALA A 292 -6.61 -11.96 -15.32
N ILE A 293 -6.03 -13.02 -14.77
CA ILE A 293 -6.68 -13.88 -13.77
C ILE A 293 -7.00 -13.06 -12.52
N GLY A 294 -6.05 -12.27 -12.02
CA GLY A 294 -6.27 -11.41 -10.85
C GLY A 294 -7.42 -10.43 -11.05
N MET A 295 -7.53 -9.80 -12.24
CA MET A 295 -8.63 -8.89 -12.57
C MET A 295 -9.98 -9.61 -12.67
N ILE A 296 -10.02 -10.82 -13.23
CA ILE A 296 -11.24 -11.64 -13.29
C ILE A 296 -11.69 -12.00 -11.88
N PHE A 297 -10.79 -12.48 -11.00
CA PHE A 297 -11.11 -12.79 -9.61
C PHE A 297 -11.65 -11.57 -8.87
N MET A 298 -11.02 -10.41 -9.05
CA MET A 298 -11.46 -9.17 -8.42
C MET A 298 -12.84 -8.71 -8.94
N SER A 299 -13.09 -8.82 -10.24
CA SER A 299 -14.40 -8.51 -10.84
C SER A 299 -15.48 -9.46 -10.33
N CYS A 300 -15.22 -10.77 -10.33
CA CYS A 300 -16.15 -11.77 -9.78
C CYS A 300 -16.43 -11.53 -8.30
N ALA A 301 -15.40 -11.17 -7.52
CA ALA A 301 -15.54 -10.83 -6.12
C ALA A 301 -16.50 -9.66 -5.89
N LEU A 302 -16.33 -8.56 -6.65
CA LEU A 302 -17.21 -7.39 -6.55
C LEU A 302 -18.63 -7.70 -7.00
N LEU A 303 -18.80 -8.45 -8.09
CA LEU A 303 -20.12 -8.88 -8.55
C LEU A 303 -20.82 -9.80 -7.54
N LEU A 304 -20.08 -10.73 -6.94
CA LEU A 304 -20.62 -11.53 -5.83
C LEU A 304 -21.01 -10.62 -4.67
N PHE A 305 -20.13 -9.72 -4.27
CA PHE A 305 -20.27 -8.84 -3.12
C PHE A 305 -21.56 -7.98 -3.15
N ILE A 306 -21.89 -7.38 -4.31
CA ILE A 306 -23.08 -6.54 -4.45
C ILE A 306 -24.40 -7.33 -4.52
N ASN A 307 -24.33 -8.64 -4.72
CA ASN A 307 -25.50 -9.52 -4.81
C ASN A 307 -25.70 -10.39 -3.56
N ILE A 308 -24.93 -10.19 -2.48
CA ILE A 308 -25.06 -10.95 -1.24
C ILE A 308 -26.38 -10.55 -0.53
N PRO A 309 -27.29 -11.51 -0.26
CA PRO A 309 -28.48 -11.28 0.54
C PRO A 309 -28.11 -10.93 2.00
N ARG A 310 -28.95 -10.11 2.66
CA ARG A 310 -28.72 -9.69 4.07
C ARG A 310 -28.76 -10.84 5.06
N ASP A 311 -29.51 -11.88 4.77
CA ASP A 311 -29.69 -13.07 5.60
C ASP A 311 -28.49 -14.02 5.58
N ILE A 312 -27.52 -13.80 4.67
CA ILE A 312 -26.34 -14.66 4.51
C ILE A 312 -25.04 -13.86 4.65
N PRO A 313 -24.76 -13.21 5.80
CA PRO A 313 -23.63 -12.29 5.97
C PRO A 313 -22.26 -12.98 5.86
N TRP A 314 -22.19 -14.30 6.05
CA TRP A 314 -20.94 -15.04 5.91
C TRP A 314 -20.40 -15.08 4.47
N LEU A 315 -21.26 -14.87 3.45
CA LEU A 315 -20.82 -14.77 2.05
C LEU A 315 -19.87 -13.56 1.81
N TYR A 316 -19.95 -12.50 2.63
CA TYR A 316 -19.01 -11.39 2.56
C TYR A 316 -17.56 -11.83 2.81
N PHE A 317 -17.33 -12.83 3.65
CA PHE A 317 -16.01 -13.43 3.88
C PHE A 317 -15.48 -14.10 2.61
N ILE A 318 -16.32 -14.84 1.90
CA ILE A 318 -15.95 -15.48 0.63
C ILE A 318 -15.72 -14.42 -0.45
N GLY A 319 -16.65 -13.48 -0.61
CA GLY A 319 -16.54 -12.43 -1.63
C GLY A 319 -15.28 -11.60 -1.46
N TRP A 320 -14.99 -11.15 -0.23
CA TRP A 320 -13.82 -10.34 0.03
C TRP A 320 -12.52 -11.15 0.09
N GLY A 321 -12.58 -12.41 0.50
CA GLY A 321 -11.48 -13.36 0.36
C GLY A 321 -11.07 -13.60 -1.10
N LEU A 322 -12.06 -13.74 -2.00
CA LEU A 322 -11.84 -13.87 -3.43
C LEU A 322 -11.16 -12.60 -4.02
N ALA A 323 -11.53 -11.42 -3.53
CA ALA A 323 -10.84 -10.17 -3.87
C ALA A 323 -9.38 -10.19 -3.41
N GLY A 324 -9.10 -10.71 -2.21
CA GLY A 324 -7.73 -10.91 -1.70
C GLY A 324 -6.91 -11.82 -2.60
N VAL A 325 -7.48 -12.94 -3.07
CA VAL A 325 -6.85 -13.82 -4.07
C VAL A 325 -6.52 -13.03 -5.34
N GLY A 326 -7.47 -12.24 -5.85
CA GLY A 326 -7.27 -11.44 -7.06
C GLY A 326 -6.09 -10.47 -6.94
N ILE A 327 -6.02 -9.71 -5.85
CA ILE A 327 -4.92 -8.76 -5.59
C ILE A 327 -3.59 -9.50 -5.39
N GLY A 328 -3.59 -10.63 -4.68
CA GLY A 328 -2.39 -11.44 -4.47
C GLY A 328 -1.77 -11.99 -5.76
N LEU A 329 -2.58 -12.29 -6.78
CA LEU A 329 -2.11 -12.68 -8.11
C LEU A 329 -1.65 -11.48 -8.95
N LEU A 330 -2.39 -10.38 -8.87
CA LEU A 330 -2.21 -9.19 -9.70
C LEU A 330 -0.95 -8.40 -9.34
N THR A 331 -0.70 -8.17 -8.05
CA THR A 331 0.38 -7.29 -7.58
C THR A 331 1.78 -7.75 -8.03
N PRO A 332 2.22 -9.00 -7.79
CA PRO A 332 3.55 -9.45 -8.23
C PRO A 332 3.68 -9.48 -9.75
N ALA A 333 2.59 -9.78 -10.47
CA ALA A 333 2.58 -9.79 -11.93
C ALA A 333 2.79 -8.40 -12.53
N TYR A 334 2.14 -7.37 -11.97
CA TYR A 334 2.38 -5.98 -12.38
C TYR A 334 3.80 -5.50 -12.06
N GLN A 335 4.30 -5.78 -10.86
CA GLN A 335 5.66 -5.42 -10.47
C GLN A 335 6.71 -6.06 -11.39
N SER A 336 6.54 -7.35 -11.73
CA SER A 336 7.38 -8.06 -12.68
C SER A 336 7.31 -7.41 -14.07
N LEU A 337 6.11 -7.15 -14.59
CA LEU A 337 5.91 -6.53 -15.90
C LEU A 337 6.59 -5.16 -16.00
N ILE A 338 6.36 -4.27 -15.03
CA ILE A 338 6.98 -2.94 -14.99
C ILE A 338 8.50 -3.06 -14.95
N SER A 339 9.03 -3.96 -14.10
CA SER A 339 10.49 -4.16 -13.98
C SER A 339 11.15 -4.69 -15.26
N LYS A 340 10.40 -5.45 -16.08
CA LYS A 340 10.87 -5.96 -17.38
C LYS A 340 10.66 -4.97 -18.52
N ALA A 341 9.62 -4.12 -18.44
CA ALA A 341 9.31 -3.12 -19.46
C ALA A 341 10.22 -1.88 -19.42
N VAL A 342 10.93 -1.66 -18.31
CA VAL A 342 11.74 -0.44 -18.08
C VAL A 342 13.20 -0.82 -17.82
N PRO A 343 14.18 -0.11 -18.43
CA PRO A 343 15.61 -0.30 -18.16
C PRO A 343 15.93 -0.21 -16.67
N ALA A 344 16.90 -1.01 -16.20
CA ALA A 344 17.22 -1.15 -14.77
C ALA A 344 17.51 0.19 -14.07
N HIS A 345 18.22 1.12 -14.74
CA HIS A 345 18.55 2.44 -14.19
C HIS A 345 17.34 3.39 -14.07
N MET A 346 16.21 3.08 -14.70
CA MET A 346 14.99 3.90 -14.70
C MET A 346 13.84 3.28 -13.90
N ARG A 347 14.02 2.08 -13.35
CA ARG A 347 12.93 1.37 -12.62
C ARG A 347 12.36 2.17 -11.46
N GLY A 348 13.22 2.77 -10.64
CA GLY A 348 12.78 3.62 -9.53
C GLY A 348 11.94 4.81 -10.00
N THR A 349 12.39 5.49 -11.08
CA THR A 349 11.64 6.59 -11.70
C THR A 349 10.30 6.12 -12.25
N ALA A 350 10.26 4.95 -12.89
CA ALA A 350 9.03 4.39 -13.43
C ALA A 350 8.02 4.06 -12.33
N PHE A 351 8.44 3.38 -11.26
CA PHE A 351 7.55 3.09 -10.12
C PHE A 351 7.04 4.37 -9.45
N GLY A 352 7.90 5.37 -9.27
CA GLY A 352 7.50 6.68 -8.76
C GLY A 352 6.49 7.39 -9.66
N LEU A 353 6.68 7.31 -10.98
CA LEU A 353 5.75 7.84 -11.97
C LEU A 353 4.39 7.16 -11.88
N PHE A 354 4.37 5.84 -11.92
CA PHE A 354 3.13 5.07 -11.82
C PHE A 354 2.37 5.48 -10.56
N SER A 355 3.04 5.51 -9.41
CA SER A 355 2.44 5.90 -8.15
C SER A 355 1.88 7.32 -8.12
N THR A 356 2.60 8.30 -8.70
CA THR A 356 2.21 9.72 -8.66
C THR A 356 1.17 10.06 -9.72
N SER A 357 1.35 9.60 -10.96
CA SER A 357 0.41 9.91 -12.05
C SER A 357 -0.95 9.27 -11.82
N LEU A 358 -0.98 8.04 -11.32
CA LEU A 358 -2.22 7.37 -10.95
C LEU A 358 -2.92 8.13 -9.81
N GLY A 359 -2.19 8.56 -8.79
CA GLY A 359 -2.73 9.36 -7.70
C GLY A 359 -3.39 10.67 -8.17
N VAL A 360 -2.80 11.38 -9.15
CA VAL A 360 -3.38 12.62 -9.69
C VAL A 360 -4.63 12.33 -10.53
N ILE A 361 -4.59 11.32 -11.39
CA ILE A 361 -5.72 10.97 -12.28
C ILE A 361 -6.90 10.44 -11.46
N SER A 362 -6.65 9.65 -10.42
CA SER A 362 -7.69 9.05 -9.57
C SER A 362 -8.23 9.97 -8.49
N LEU A 363 -7.63 11.16 -8.31
CA LEU A 363 -7.99 12.11 -7.25
C LEU A 363 -9.50 12.42 -7.16
N PRO A 364 -10.26 12.68 -8.25
CA PRO A 364 -11.69 12.94 -8.17
C PRO A 364 -12.54 11.68 -7.94
N SER A 365 -11.96 10.48 -8.03
CA SER A 365 -12.69 9.22 -8.08
C SER A 365 -13.51 8.93 -6.81
N PRO A 366 -13.04 9.13 -5.58
CA PRO A 366 -13.84 8.89 -4.39
C PRO A 366 -15.11 9.75 -4.34
N TRP A 367 -15.00 11.02 -4.75
CA TRP A 367 -16.15 11.91 -4.82
C TRP A 367 -17.14 11.48 -5.92
N LEU A 368 -16.63 11.10 -7.10
CA LEU A 368 -17.47 10.60 -8.19
C LEU A 368 -18.16 9.30 -7.78
N GLY A 369 -17.47 8.37 -7.13
CA GLY A 369 -18.06 7.14 -6.62
C GLY A 369 -19.20 7.39 -5.63
N ALA A 370 -19.03 8.35 -4.73
CA ALA A 370 -20.09 8.76 -3.80
C ALA A 370 -21.29 9.42 -4.51
N GLN A 371 -21.06 10.18 -5.59
CA GLN A 371 -22.15 10.73 -6.44
C GLN A 371 -22.93 9.60 -7.15
N LEU A 372 -22.22 8.58 -7.64
CA LEU A 372 -22.85 7.43 -8.28
C LEU A 372 -23.69 6.62 -7.29
N TRP A 373 -23.20 6.44 -6.05
CA TRP A 373 -23.96 5.81 -4.97
C TRP A 373 -25.27 6.53 -4.69
N ASP A 374 -25.23 7.86 -4.53
CA ASP A 374 -26.39 8.67 -4.15
C ASP A 374 -27.40 8.86 -5.29
N ARG A 375 -26.90 9.06 -6.54
CA ARG A 375 -27.76 9.41 -7.69
C ARG A 375 -28.32 8.21 -8.43
N VAL A 376 -27.64 7.07 -8.35
CA VAL A 376 -28.04 5.84 -9.05
C VAL A 376 -28.51 4.79 -8.04
N ASN A 377 -27.59 4.13 -7.38
CA ASN A 377 -27.84 3.22 -6.27
C ASN A 377 -26.50 2.83 -5.58
N PRO A 378 -26.55 2.23 -4.36
CA PRO A 378 -25.36 1.82 -3.63
C PRO A 378 -24.49 0.77 -4.33
N GLN A 379 -25.05 -0.07 -5.20
CA GLN A 379 -24.32 -1.11 -5.92
C GLN A 379 -23.54 -0.57 -7.11
N PHE A 380 -23.96 0.57 -7.68
CA PHE A 380 -23.49 1.06 -8.98
C PHE A 380 -21.98 1.34 -9.01
N PRO A 381 -21.33 1.98 -8.01
CA PRO A 381 -19.88 2.17 -8.00
C PRO A 381 -19.11 0.86 -8.09
N PHE A 382 -19.55 -0.17 -7.36
CA PHE A 382 -18.93 -1.50 -7.35
C PHE A 382 -19.14 -2.24 -8.67
N MET A 383 -20.35 -2.16 -9.23
CA MET A 383 -20.67 -2.74 -10.53
C MET A 383 -19.82 -2.12 -11.63
N LEU A 384 -19.67 -0.79 -11.63
CA LEU A 384 -18.83 -0.08 -12.60
C LEU A 384 -17.38 -0.51 -12.49
N THR A 385 -16.83 -0.61 -11.26
CA THR A 385 -15.50 -1.13 -10.99
C THR A 385 -15.34 -2.56 -11.54
N ALA A 386 -16.28 -3.44 -11.28
CA ALA A 386 -16.23 -4.82 -11.76
C ALA A 386 -16.22 -4.90 -13.30
N ILE A 387 -17.06 -4.10 -13.97
CA ILE A 387 -17.11 -4.04 -15.45
C ILE A 387 -15.78 -3.52 -16.01
N VAL A 388 -15.23 -2.46 -15.44
CA VAL A 388 -13.95 -1.88 -15.89
C VAL A 388 -12.82 -2.89 -15.74
N LEU A 389 -12.74 -3.60 -14.60
CA LEU A 389 -11.75 -4.66 -14.38
C LEU A 389 -11.86 -5.76 -15.43
N LEU A 390 -13.08 -6.21 -15.74
CA LEU A 390 -13.31 -7.25 -16.73
C LEU A 390 -12.93 -6.79 -18.15
N LEU A 391 -13.34 -5.57 -18.53
CA LEU A 391 -12.99 -4.99 -19.84
C LEU A 391 -11.50 -4.73 -19.97
N SER A 392 -10.80 -4.43 -18.89
CA SER A 392 -9.35 -4.22 -18.89
C SER A 392 -8.55 -5.48 -19.21
N VAL A 393 -9.14 -6.67 -19.08
CA VAL A 393 -8.52 -7.94 -19.53
C VAL A 393 -8.22 -7.93 -21.03
N ILE A 394 -9.06 -7.27 -21.84
CA ILE A 394 -8.91 -7.23 -23.31
C ILE A 394 -7.60 -6.53 -23.72
N PRO A 395 -7.34 -5.27 -23.33
CA PRO A 395 -6.08 -4.60 -23.69
C PRO A 395 -4.86 -5.27 -23.06
N ILE A 396 -4.97 -5.85 -21.84
CA ILE A 396 -3.89 -6.61 -21.22
C ILE A 396 -3.50 -7.79 -22.10
N TRP A 397 -4.47 -8.56 -22.57
CA TRP A 397 -4.21 -9.74 -23.40
C TRP A 397 -3.56 -9.40 -24.75
N ILE A 398 -3.96 -8.27 -25.34
CA ILE A 398 -3.48 -7.83 -26.66
C ILE A 398 -2.13 -7.12 -26.57
N LYS A 399 -1.95 -6.21 -25.59
CA LYS A 399 -0.84 -5.25 -25.55
C LYS A 399 0.29 -5.61 -24.59
N PHE A 400 0.04 -6.43 -23.57
CA PHE A 400 1.07 -6.79 -22.59
C PHE A 400 1.91 -7.98 -23.05
N LYS A 401 2.50 -7.83 -24.22
CA LYS A 401 3.46 -8.80 -24.78
C LYS A 401 4.87 -8.23 -24.65
N LEU A 402 5.71 -8.87 -23.86
CA LEU A 402 7.13 -8.55 -23.84
C LEU A 402 7.77 -8.98 -25.16
N PRO A 403 8.72 -8.20 -25.73
CA PRO A 403 9.49 -8.59 -26.90
C PRO A 403 10.19 -9.94 -26.68
N ALA A 404 10.22 -10.79 -27.69
CA ALA A 404 10.77 -12.14 -27.60
C ALA A 404 12.28 -12.20 -27.25
N THR A 405 12.99 -11.11 -27.42
CA THR A 405 14.44 -10.95 -27.18
C THR A 405 14.81 -11.05 -25.70
N ASP A 406 13.95 -10.60 -24.77
CA ASP A 406 14.28 -10.57 -23.34
C ASP A 406 14.09 -11.93 -22.63
N ARG A 407 13.47 -12.90 -23.28
CA ARG A 407 13.31 -14.24 -22.71
C ARG A 407 14.61 -15.07 -22.68
N LYS A 408 15.57 -14.78 -23.56
CA LYS A 408 16.83 -15.55 -23.68
C LYS A 408 17.97 -15.02 -22.81
N GLU A 409 17.99 -13.72 -22.50
CA GLU A 409 19.06 -13.11 -21.70
C GLU A 409 18.91 -13.36 -20.20
N ASN A 410 17.71 -13.64 -19.71
CA ASN A 410 17.44 -13.91 -18.28
C ASN A 410 17.31 -15.42 -17.95
N ALA A 411 17.56 -16.32 -18.86
CA ALA A 411 17.73 -17.72 -18.53
C ALA A 411 19.11 -17.89 -17.84
N PRO A 412 19.20 -18.50 -16.63
CA PRO A 412 20.48 -18.74 -16.00
C PRO A 412 21.33 -19.57 -16.97
N SER A 413 22.50 -19.01 -17.32
CA SER A 413 23.45 -19.67 -18.22
C SER A 413 23.79 -21.03 -17.60
N LYS A 414 23.62 -22.10 -18.39
CA LYS A 414 23.95 -23.48 -17.99
C LYS A 414 25.44 -23.69 -17.65
N GLU A 415 26.27 -22.65 -17.80
CA GLU A 415 27.70 -22.68 -17.51
C GLU A 415 28.05 -22.53 -16.03
N SER A 416 27.15 -22.07 -15.15
CA SER A 416 27.44 -21.98 -13.72
C SER A 416 27.21 -23.31 -12.95
N ALA A 417 26.70 -24.33 -13.62
CA ALA A 417 26.43 -25.64 -12.98
C ALA A 417 27.57 -26.68 -13.10
N VAL A 418 28.69 -26.34 -13.72
CA VAL A 418 29.79 -27.31 -13.99
C VAL A 418 31.03 -27.08 -13.10
N VAL A 419 31.03 -26.11 -12.21
CA VAL A 419 32.24 -25.83 -11.34
C VAL A 419 32.06 -26.26 -9.89
N THR A 420 31.20 -27.24 -9.59
CA THR A 420 31.11 -27.78 -8.21
C THR A 420 31.22 -29.30 -8.17
N THR A 421 32.13 -29.89 -8.98
CA THR A 421 32.60 -31.28 -8.83
C THR A 421 34.04 -31.36 -9.28
N VAL A 422 34.99 -30.97 -8.45
CA VAL A 422 36.34 -31.57 -8.25
C VAL A 422 36.73 -31.28 -6.80
#